data_39cef975c19f77beec7bf3a504adfba2
#
_entry.id   39cef975c19f77beec7bf3a504adfba2
#
_cell.length_a   1.000
_cell.length_b   1.000
_cell.length_c   1.000
_cell.angle_alpha   90.00
_cell.angle_beta   90.00
_cell.angle_gamma   90.00
#
_symmetry.space_group_name_H-M   'P 1'
#
loop_
_entity.id
_entity.type
_entity.pdbx_description
1 polymer ?
#
loop_
_entity_poly.entity_id
_entity_poly.type
_entity_poly.pdbx_seq_one_letter_code
_entity_poly.pdbx_strand_id
1 'polypeptide(L)'
;MLELLNTKIFDNERNILNADLFVNNLKHTFKAFKFNTKITYEVYRNITIYHITWNDDKSYEDMLELKKEIALALGVTTNEFEIEKEKENEVKIKVQNMKKSTLSLKELLEESKDKDNNNIPLGLSEEDKVIYFNIEKDKNLLVTGVTGIGKTNLFNNIILNILMNKDKTKIIILDSQSINYNAYDKLCEVVNNEQEIINKIKEIRHIFEEKVKNNDQSRIILFIDEIYEIIKNDISVKDDINYLLEVGATMNIHIIMSTDSVLDEDINYLFDKDDISKLSFYLTTRREYN
;
A
#
# COMPACT_ATOMS: atom_id res chain seq x y z
N MET A 1 -12.59 -7.80 19.26
CA MET A 1 -11.77 -8.39 18.18
C MET A 1 -10.37 -7.75 18.12
N LEU A 2 -10.24 -6.42 18.14
CA LEU A 2 -8.92 -5.73 18.18
C LEU A 2 -8.01 -6.14 19.34
N GLU A 3 -8.59 -6.51 20.50
CA GLU A 3 -7.84 -6.96 21.68
C GLU A 3 -7.07 -8.27 21.48
N LEU A 4 -7.43 -9.05 20.44
CA LEU A 4 -6.78 -10.30 20.11
C LEU A 4 -5.55 -10.13 19.20
N LEU A 5 -5.34 -8.92 18.66
CA LEU A 5 -4.21 -8.62 17.78
C LEU A 5 -3.00 -8.20 18.63
N ASN A 6 -1.84 -8.80 18.36
CA ASN A 6 -0.59 -8.43 19.01
C ASN A 6 -0.18 -7.01 18.63
N THR A 7 0.20 -6.19 19.62
CA THR A 7 0.80 -4.87 19.42
C THR A 7 2.29 -4.93 19.69
N LYS A 8 3.09 -4.46 18.74
CA LYS A 8 4.42 -3.92 19.03
C LYS A 8 4.26 -2.40 19.04
N ILE A 9 4.42 -1.78 20.22
CA ILE A 9 4.39 -0.31 20.32
C ILE A 9 5.59 0.23 19.55
N PHE A 10 5.35 1.17 18.65
CA PHE A 10 6.40 1.89 17.96
C PHE A 10 7.14 2.80 18.94
N ASP A 11 8.41 2.51 19.18
CA ASP A 11 9.31 3.29 20.01
C ASP A 11 10.22 4.13 19.11
N ASN A 12 10.01 5.45 19.13
CA ASN A 12 10.73 6.41 18.29
C ASN A 12 11.93 7.09 18.99
N GLU A 13 12.12 6.85 20.28
CA GLU A 13 13.15 7.57 21.06
C GLU A 13 14.54 7.45 20.46
N ARG A 14 14.93 6.24 20.03
CA ARG A 14 16.25 6.02 19.43
C ARG A 14 16.43 6.74 18.10
N ASN A 15 15.38 6.82 17.29
CA ASN A 15 15.43 7.54 16.01
C ASN A 15 15.51 9.05 16.25
N ILE A 16 14.84 9.59 17.26
CA ILE A 16 14.93 11.00 17.67
C ILE A 16 16.35 11.35 18.13
N LEU A 17 16.97 10.52 18.99
CA LEU A 17 18.34 10.72 19.44
C LEU A 17 19.34 10.73 18.27
N ASN A 18 19.16 9.83 17.30
CA ASN A 18 19.98 9.82 16.08
C ASN A 18 19.74 11.07 15.24
N ALA A 19 18.49 11.54 15.11
CA ALA A 19 18.18 12.75 14.35
C ALA A 19 18.86 13.98 14.92
N ASP A 20 18.86 14.16 16.24
CA ASP A 20 19.57 15.25 16.90
C ASP A 20 21.08 15.22 16.65
N LEU A 21 21.69 14.02 16.72
CA LEU A 21 23.12 13.85 16.41
C LEU A 21 23.40 14.22 14.95
N PHE A 22 22.58 13.77 14.01
CA PHE A 22 22.77 14.04 12.58
C PHE A 22 22.56 15.51 12.23
N VAL A 23 21.63 16.22 12.88
CA VAL A 23 21.49 17.69 12.74
C VAL A 23 22.80 18.39 13.10
N ASN A 24 23.44 17.99 14.19
CA ASN A 24 24.71 18.57 14.57
C ASN A 24 25.83 18.28 13.55
N ASN A 25 25.93 17.05 13.09
CA ASN A 25 26.90 16.66 12.06
C ASN A 25 26.66 17.44 10.75
N LEU A 26 25.41 17.52 10.28
CA LEU A 26 25.03 18.28 9.08
C LEU A 26 25.39 19.78 9.22
N LYS A 27 25.10 20.40 10.39
CA LYS A 27 25.46 21.79 10.64
C LYS A 27 26.98 22.01 10.56
N HIS A 28 27.78 21.10 11.12
CA HIS A 28 29.25 21.14 11.03
C HIS A 28 29.72 21.01 9.58
N THR A 29 29.16 20.07 8.84
CA THR A 29 29.48 19.85 7.42
C THR A 29 29.16 21.10 6.60
N PHE A 30 27.95 21.60 6.66
CA PHE A 30 27.51 22.76 5.89
C PHE A 30 28.33 24.00 6.23
N LYS A 31 28.67 24.22 7.51
CA LYS A 31 29.53 25.34 7.93
C LYS A 31 30.94 25.22 7.34
N ALA A 32 31.52 24.02 7.24
CA ALA A 32 32.84 23.80 6.63
C ALA A 32 32.85 24.19 5.15
N PHE A 33 31.74 24.02 4.45
CA PHE A 33 31.54 24.39 3.04
C PHE A 33 30.89 25.78 2.86
N LYS A 34 30.86 26.59 3.93
CA LYS A 34 30.37 27.97 3.94
C LYS A 34 28.88 28.14 3.63
N PHE A 35 28.06 27.11 3.89
CA PHE A 35 26.62 27.26 3.92
C PHE A 35 26.16 27.74 5.28
N ASN A 36 25.37 28.80 5.32
CA ASN A 36 24.70 29.27 6.52
C ASN A 36 23.29 28.70 6.59
N THR A 37 23.16 27.50 7.21
CA THR A 37 21.95 26.70 7.19
C THR A 37 21.16 26.78 8.49
N LYS A 38 19.82 26.74 8.35
CA LYS A 38 18.90 26.38 9.43
C LYS A 38 18.37 24.98 9.12
N ILE A 39 18.42 24.08 10.10
CA ILE A 39 18.01 22.67 9.95
C ILE A 39 16.95 22.37 11.01
N THR A 40 15.82 21.87 10.57
CA THR A 40 14.78 21.23 11.40
C THR A 40 14.55 19.82 10.89
N TYR A 41 13.86 18.97 11.66
CA TYR A 41 13.61 17.60 11.25
C TYR A 41 12.27 17.11 11.76
N GLU A 42 11.75 16.06 11.09
CA GLU A 42 10.59 15.28 11.47
C GLU A 42 10.96 13.81 11.43
N VAL A 43 10.62 13.07 12.48
CA VAL A 43 10.94 11.65 12.60
C VAL A 43 9.66 10.85 12.44
N TYR A 44 9.61 10.07 11.37
CA TYR A 44 8.54 9.13 11.07
C TYR A 44 8.96 7.70 11.38
N ARG A 45 8.06 6.76 11.27
CA ARG A 45 8.28 5.34 11.58
C ARG A 45 9.51 4.74 10.89
N ASN A 46 9.68 5.00 9.61
CA ASN A 46 10.73 4.38 8.79
C ASN A 46 11.74 5.36 8.20
N ILE A 47 11.42 6.65 8.20
CA ILE A 47 12.28 7.71 7.66
C ILE A 47 12.37 8.88 8.63
N THR A 48 13.46 9.63 8.50
CA THR A 48 13.61 10.97 9.09
C THR A 48 13.77 11.96 7.94
N ILE A 49 13.02 13.05 7.98
CA ILE A 49 13.09 14.14 7.01
C ILE A 49 13.77 15.34 7.66
N TYR A 50 14.87 15.79 7.06
CA TYR A 50 15.57 17.02 7.45
C TYR A 50 15.19 18.13 6.49
N HIS A 51 14.63 19.23 6.99
CA HIS A 51 14.34 20.45 6.25
C HIS A 51 15.51 21.40 6.42
N ILE A 52 16.15 21.76 5.33
CA ILE A 52 17.36 22.60 5.31
C ILE A 52 17.08 23.83 4.49
N THR A 53 17.21 24.98 5.14
CA THR A 53 17.15 26.29 4.47
C THR A 53 18.48 27.00 4.64
N TRP A 54 18.87 27.81 3.66
CA TRP A 54 20.09 28.66 3.73
C TRP A 54 19.78 30.03 3.19
N ASN A 55 20.63 31.01 3.57
CA ASN A 55 20.46 32.43 3.25
C ASN A 55 21.72 33.09 2.69
N ASP A 56 22.58 32.32 2.06
CA ASP A 56 23.78 32.76 1.35
C ASP A 56 23.61 32.62 -0.17
N ASP A 57 24.66 33.00 -0.93
CA ASP A 57 24.67 32.99 -2.40
C ASP A 57 24.91 31.60 -2.99
N LYS A 58 24.73 30.55 -2.20
CA LYS A 58 24.87 29.15 -2.65
C LYS A 58 23.64 28.66 -3.39
N SER A 59 23.88 27.88 -4.43
CA SER A 59 22.82 27.27 -5.24
C SER A 59 22.41 25.88 -4.74
N TYR A 60 21.32 25.37 -5.30
CA TYR A 60 20.92 23.97 -5.10
C TYR A 60 21.97 22.98 -5.66
N GLU A 61 22.60 23.33 -6.77
CA GLU A 61 23.68 22.57 -7.39
C GLU A 61 24.90 22.45 -6.46
N ASP A 62 25.30 23.54 -5.78
CA ASP A 62 26.34 23.50 -4.75
C ASP A 62 25.99 22.54 -3.61
N MET A 63 24.68 22.45 -3.24
CA MET A 63 24.22 21.49 -2.23
C MET A 63 24.34 20.04 -2.73
N LEU A 64 24.02 19.77 -3.99
CA LEU A 64 24.14 18.43 -4.59
C LEU A 64 25.61 17.97 -4.69
N GLU A 65 26.56 18.89 -4.90
CA GLU A 65 27.98 18.56 -4.90
C GLU A 65 28.46 18.01 -3.55
N LEU A 66 27.78 18.38 -2.45
CA LEU A 66 28.09 17.89 -1.11
C LEU A 66 27.45 16.54 -0.78
N LYS A 67 26.90 15.80 -1.76
CA LYS A 67 26.16 14.56 -1.51
C LYS A 67 27.00 13.52 -0.74
N LYS A 68 28.31 13.45 -0.96
CA LYS A 68 29.21 12.52 -0.24
C LYS A 68 29.42 12.94 1.21
N GLU A 69 29.61 14.22 1.45
CA GLU A 69 29.82 14.81 2.77
C GLU A 69 28.55 14.71 3.62
N ILE A 70 27.38 14.93 2.99
CA ILE A 70 26.08 14.73 3.61
C ILE A 70 25.91 13.26 3.99
N ALA A 71 26.24 12.31 3.09
CA ALA A 71 26.21 10.88 3.39
C ALA A 71 27.04 10.54 4.62
N LEU A 72 28.26 11.06 4.69
CA LEU A 72 29.17 10.87 5.83
C LEU A 72 28.59 11.45 7.12
N ALA A 73 28.02 12.65 7.07
CA ALA A 73 27.41 13.32 8.23
C ALA A 73 26.21 12.52 8.78
N LEU A 74 25.47 11.87 7.90
CA LEU A 74 24.32 11.03 8.22
C LEU A 74 24.68 9.57 8.55
N GLY A 75 25.96 9.18 8.37
CA GLY A 75 26.42 7.81 8.59
C GLY A 75 25.80 6.77 7.63
N VAL A 76 25.49 7.20 6.40
CA VAL A 76 24.84 6.38 5.35
C VAL A 76 25.63 6.45 4.04
N THR A 77 25.27 5.64 3.07
CA THR A 77 25.79 5.75 1.70
C THR A 77 24.99 6.77 0.88
N THR A 78 25.56 7.23 -0.25
CA THR A 78 24.90 8.19 -1.14
C THR A 78 23.60 7.70 -1.81
N ASN A 79 23.32 6.40 -1.73
CA ASN A 79 22.12 5.79 -2.26
C ASN A 79 21.02 5.53 -1.19
N GLU A 80 21.33 5.84 0.09
CA GLU A 80 20.42 5.57 1.21
C GLU A 80 19.68 6.83 1.68
N PHE A 81 19.84 7.93 0.98
CA PHE A 81 19.10 9.17 1.21
C PHE A 81 18.81 9.89 -0.10
N GLU A 82 17.78 10.71 -0.08
CA GLU A 82 17.33 11.54 -1.20
C GLU A 82 17.37 13.01 -0.82
N ILE A 83 17.73 13.88 -1.79
CA ILE A 83 17.68 15.33 -1.66
C ILE A 83 16.61 15.83 -2.64
N GLU A 84 15.53 16.37 -2.10
CA GLU A 84 14.43 16.94 -2.87
C GLU A 84 14.47 18.47 -2.76
N LYS A 85 14.43 19.16 -3.91
CA LYS A 85 14.31 20.61 -3.95
C LYS A 85 12.89 21.04 -3.63
N GLU A 86 12.69 21.88 -2.61
CA GLU A 86 11.38 22.47 -2.31
C GLU A 86 11.27 23.88 -2.89
N LYS A 87 12.29 24.71 -2.67
CA LYS A 87 12.43 26.06 -3.21
C LYS A 87 13.89 26.32 -3.59
N GLU A 88 14.19 27.54 -4.01
CA GLU A 88 15.55 27.90 -4.46
C GLU A 88 16.60 27.65 -3.38
N ASN A 89 16.30 28.02 -2.12
CA ASN A 89 17.20 27.89 -0.97
C ASN A 89 16.61 26.97 0.11
N GLU A 90 15.86 25.96 -0.30
CA GLU A 90 15.20 25.02 0.61
C GLU A 90 15.18 23.61 0.02
N VAL A 91 15.68 22.64 0.80
CA VAL A 91 15.68 21.23 0.44
C VAL A 91 15.15 20.38 1.58
N LYS A 92 14.60 19.21 1.20
CA LYS A 92 14.37 18.10 2.10
C LYS A 92 15.42 17.02 1.86
N ILE A 93 15.98 16.50 2.95
CA ILE A 93 16.80 15.29 2.91
C ILE A 93 16.02 14.19 3.60
N LYS A 94 15.62 13.15 2.86
CA LYS A 94 14.94 11.98 3.37
C LYS A 94 15.94 10.86 3.62
N VAL A 95 16.00 10.37 4.85
CA VAL A 95 16.93 9.31 5.28
C VAL A 95 16.15 8.16 5.89
N GLN A 96 16.46 6.93 5.51
CA GLN A 96 15.87 5.76 6.15
C GLN A 96 16.37 5.61 7.59
N ASN A 97 15.46 5.37 8.53
CA ASN A 97 15.79 5.13 9.93
C ASN A 97 16.58 3.82 10.08
N MET A 98 17.58 3.83 10.96
CA MET A 98 18.36 2.61 11.27
C MET A 98 17.49 1.51 11.85
N LYS A 99 16.51 1.87 12.70
CA LYS A 99 15.53 0.94 13.27
C LYS A 99 14.23 1.09 12.50
N LYS A 100 13.95 0.14 11.62
CA LYS A 100 12.63 0.04 10.96
C LYS A 100 11.61 -0.54 11.91
N SER A 101 10.39 -0.04 11.86
CA SER A 101 9.25 -0.58 12.59
C SER A 101 8.24 -1.16 11.60
N THR A 102 7.78 -2.39 11.89
CA THR A 102 6.67 -2.99 11.15
C THR A 102 5.36 -2.46 11.69
N LEU A 103 4.48 -2.01 10.81
CA LEU A 103 3.12 -1.64 11.14
C LEU A 103 2.32 -2.91 11.46
N SER A 104 1.71 -2.99 12.64
CA SER A 104 0.75 -4.06 12.94
C SER A 104 -0.63 -3.69 12.41
N LEU A 105 -1.44 -4.71 12.08
CA LEU A 105 -2.83 -4.50 11.66
C LEU A 105 -3.62 -3.72 12.72
N LYS A 106 -3.38 -4.00 13.99
CA LYS A 106 -4.06 -3.30 15.10
C LYS A 106 -3.74 -1.82 15.12
N GLU A 107 -2.46 -1.45 14.99
CA GLU A 107 -2.03 -0.04 14.92
C GLU A 107 -2.69 0.66 13.72
N LEU A 108 -2.67 0.03 12.54
CA LEU A 108 -3.29 0.59 11.34
C LEU A 108 -4.79 0.84 11.55
N LEU A 109 -5.51 -0.12 12.13
CA LEU A 109 -6.94 0.01 12.41
C LEU A 109 -7.25 1.02 13.52
N GLU A 110 -6.35 1.20 14.50
CA GLU A 110 -6.48 2.21 15.55
C GLU A 110 -6.21 3.63 15.01
N GLU A 111 -5.22 3.79 14.13
CA GLU A 111 -4.89 5.05 13.46
C GLU A 111 -5.95 5.44 12.41
N SER A 112 -6.59 4.45 11.79
CA SER A 112 -7.60 4.63 10.74
C SER A 112 -9.01 4.93 11.25
N LYS A 113 -9.19 5.46 12.44
CA LYS A 113 -10.52 5.80 13.01
C LYS A 113 -11.30 6.83 12.18
N ASP A 114 -11.19 6.75 10.88
CA ASP A 114 -12.06 7.47 9.95
C ASP A 114 -13.48 6.90 10.10
N LYS A 115 -14.44 7.80 10.07
CA LYS A 115 -15.86 7.48 10.29
C LYS A 115 -16.55 7.00 9.01
N ASP A 116 -15.86 7.06 7.88
CA ASP A 116 -16.41 6.59 6.60
C ASP A 116 -16.10 5.10 6.41
N ASN A 117 -17.14 4.26 6.53
CA ASN A 117 -17.03 2.82 6.34
C ASN A 117 -16.58 2.41 4.92
N ASN A 118 -16.58 3.34 3.97
CA ASN A 118 -16.11 3.11 2.60
C ASN A 118 -14.59 3.27 2.46
N ASN A 119 -13.94 3.89 3.46
CA ASN A 119 -12.49 4.06 3.50
C ASN A 119 -11.81 2.87 4.17
N ILE A 120 -11.18 2.04 3.37
CA ILE A 120 -10.45 0.85 3.83
C ILE A 120 -8.96 1.21 3.94
N PRO A 121 -8.35 1.12 5.13
CA PRO A 121 -6.94 1.46 5.32
C PRO A 121 -6.05 0.38 4.70
N LEU A 122 -5.14 0.78 3.81
CA LEU A 122 -4.19 -0.10 3.15
C LEU A 122 -2.83 -0.15 3.87
N GLY A 123 -2.40 0.95 4.47
CA GLY A 123 -1.10 1.11 5.09
C GLY A 123 -0.82 2.57 5.46
N LEU A 124 0.45 2.88 5.69
CA LEU A 124 0.92 4.24 5.97
C LEU A 124 1.80 4.76 4.83
N SER A 125 1.72 6.06 4.59
CA SER A 125 2.69 6.78 3.75
C SER A 125 4.05 6.86 4.45
N GLU A 126 5.07 7.39 3.77
CA GLU A 126 6.37 7.70 4.36
C GLU A 126 6.25 8.64 5.57
N GLU A 127 5.26 9.54 5.58
CA GLU A 127 4.97 10.50 6.66
C GLU A 127 3.93 9.98 7.66
N ASP A 128 3.81 8.66 7.83
CA ASP A 128 2.89 7.98 8.76
C ASP A 128 1.41 8.36 8.60
N LYS A 129 1.00 8.89 7.43
CA LYS A 129 -0.40 9.16 7.12
C LYS A 129 -1.08 7.90 6.59
N VAL A 130 -2.27 7.59 7.08
CA VAL A 130 -3.03 6.43 6.59
C VAL A 130 -3.40 6.60 5.12
N ILE A 131 -3.06 5.61 4.31
CA ILE A 131 -3.45 5.50 2.91
C ILE A 131 -4.72 4.65 2.86
N TYR A 132 -5.75 5.17 2.20
CA TYR A 132 -7.03 4.50 2.07
C TYR A 132 -7.33 4.09 0.63
N PHE A 133 -8.05 2.98 0.50
CA PHE A 133 -8.83 2.64 -0.68
C PHE A 133 -10.29 2.98 -0.37
N ASN A 134 -10.90 3.85 -1.15
CA ASN A 134 -12.30 4.18 -0.99
C ASN A 134 -13.13 3.37 -1.97
N ILE A 135 -13.89 2.38 -1.48
CA ILE A 135 -14.56 1.40 -2.32
C ILE A 135 -15.60 2.01 -3.29
N GLU A 136 -16.23 3.14 -2.93
CA GLU A 136 -17.20 3.81 -3.80
C GLU A 136 -16.53 4.65 -4.90
N LYS A 137 -15.43 5.33 -4.56
CA LYS A 137 -14.72 6.20 -5.52
C LYS A 137 -13.80 5.40 -6.43
N ASP A 138 -13.03 4.49 -5.81
CA ASP A 138 -11.98 3.73 -6.49
C ASP A 138 -12.53 2.47 -7.17
N LYS A 139 -13.75 2.07 -6.80
CA LYS A 139 -14.53 0.96 -7.35
C LYS A 139 -13.88 -0.41 -7.21
N ASN A 140 -12.72 -0.62 -7.86
CA ASN A 140 -11.99 -1.89 -7.92
C ASN A 140 -10.53 -1.69 -7.54
N LEU A 141 -9.86 -2.74 -7.05
CA LEU A 141 -8.45 -2.70 -6.65
C LEU A 141 -7.67 -3.85 -7.27
N LEU A 142 -6.58 -3.53 -7.97
CA LEU A 142 -5.58 -4.49 -8.43
C LEU A 142 -4.32 -4.38 -7.57
N VAL A 143 -3.94 -5.49 -6.94
CA VAL A 143 -2.73 -5.60 -6.12
C VAL A 143 -1.71 -6.45 -6.86
N THR A 144 -0.53 -5.89 -7.12
CA THR A 144 0.53 -6.58 -7.85
C THR A 144 1.80 -6.73 -7.01
N GLY A 145 2.57 -7.74 -7.31
CA GLY A 145 3.87 -7.98 -6.68
C GLY A 145 4.23 -9.46 -6.64
N VAL A 146 5.51 -9.76 -6.51
CA VAL A 146 6.01 -11.14 -6.50
C VAL A 146 5.40 -11.96 -5.37
N THR A 147 5.39 -13.28 -5.54
CA THR A 147 4.91 -14.21 -4.51
C THR A 147 5.67 -14.00 -3.19
N GLY A 148 4.96 -14.01 -2.07
CA GLY A 148 5.53 -13.80 -0.73
C GLY A 148 5.76 -12.35 -0.31
N ILE A 149 5.47 -11.35 -1.17
CA ILE A 149 5.67 -9.91 -0.86
C ILE A 149 4.69 -9.36 0.18
N GLY A 150 3.56 -10.01 0.40
CA GLY A 150 2.54 -9.58 1.37
C GLY A 150 1.16 -9.30 0.78
N LYS A 151 0.87 -9.64 -0.49
CA LYS A 151 -0.46 -9.48 -1.11
C LYS A 151 -1.58 -10.09 -0.26
N THR A 152 -1.39 -11.36 0.16
CA THR A 152 -2.35 -12.06 1.03
C THR A 152 -2.56 -11.37 2.38
N ASN A 153 -1.50 -10.79 2.96
CA ASN A 153 -1.63 -10.01 4.21
C ASN A 153 -2.47 -8.77 4.01
N LEU A 154 -2.33 -8.10 2.87
CA LEU A 154 -3.17 -6.95 2.53
C LEU A 154 -4.63 -7.37 2.35
N PHE A 155 -4.89 -8.47 1.64
CA PHE A 155 -6.27 -9.01 1.50
C PHE A 155 -6.87 -9.32 2.87
N ASN A 156 -6.13 -9.99 3.75
CA ASN A 156 -6.57 -10.25 5.12
C ASN A 156 -6.90 -8.96 5.88
N ASN A 157 -6.08 -7.91 5.72
CA ASN A 157 -6.35 -6.59 6.31
C ASN A 157 -7.67 -6.01 5.79
N ILE A 158 -7.89 -6.03 4.48
CA ILE A 158 -9.10 -5.49 3.84
C ILE A 158 -10.34 -6.29 4.30
N ILE A 159 -10.28 -7.63 4.26
CA ILE A 159 -11.37 -8.51 4.67
C ILE A 159 -11.74 -8.26 6.14
N LEU A 160 -10.76 -8.23 7.04
CA LEU A 160 -11.01 -7.97 8.47
C LEU A 160 -11.60 -6.59 8.71
N ASN A 161 -11.14 -5.56 7.99
CA ASN A 161 -11.71 -4.22 8.10
C ASN A 161 -13.19 -4.21 7.70
N ILE A 162 -13.55 -4.82 6.57
CA ILE A 162 -14.93 -4.91 6.10
C ILE A 162 -15.81 -5.69 7.10
N LEU A 163 -15.32 -6.83 7.62
CA LEU A 163 -16.04 -7.64 8.61
C LEU A 163 -16.25 -6.90 9.95
N MET A 164 -15.34 -6.00 10.33
CA MET A 164 -15.44 -5.21 11.55
C MET A 164 -16.42 -4.06 11.43
N ASN A 165 -16.64 -3.52 10.24
CA ASN A 165 -17.52 -2.37 10.02
C ASN A 165 -19.02 -2.71 10.11
N LYS A 166 -19.40 -3.97 10.35
CA LYS A 166 -20.77 -4.47 10.53
C LYS A 166 -21.76 -4.13 9.41
N ASP A 167 -21.28 -3.70 8.26
CA ASP A 167 -22.13 -3.48 7.10
C ASP A 167 -22.60 -4.83 6.54
N LYS A 168 -23.82 -4.86 5.97
CA LYS A 168 -24.37 -6.06 5.33
C LYS A 168 -23.68 -6.28 3.97
N THR A 169 -22.37 -6.40 3.97
CA THR A 169 -21.58 -6.67 2.78
C THR A 169 -21.36 -8.17 2.64
N LYS A 170 -21.77 -8.73 1.50
CA LYS A 170 -21.43 -10.12 1.15
C LYS A 170 -19.98 -10.15 0.64
N ILE A 171 -19.14 -10.95 1.27
CA ILE A 171 -17.75 -11.18 0.87
C ILE A 171 -17.66 -12.54 0.22
N ILE A 172 -17.12 -12.59 -1.00
CA ILE A 172 -16.84 -13.81 -1.76
C ILE A 172 -15.33 -13.83 -2.04
N ILE A 173 -14.67 -14.94 -1.72
CA ILE A 173 -13.22 -15.10 -1.88
C ILE A 173 -12.98 -16.26 -2.84
N LEU A 174 -12.31 -15.98 -3.95
CA LEU A 174 -11.85 -16.96 -4.92
C LEU A 174 -10.36 -17.19 -4.69
N ASP A 175 -10.02 -18.34 -4.08
CA ASP A 175 -8.66 -18.73 -3.69
C ASP A 175 -8.14 -19.83 -4.60
N SER A 176 -7.46 -19.47 -5.68
CA SER A 176 -6.91 -20.43 -6.64
C SER A 176 -5.84 -21.36 -6.04
N GLN A 177 -5.22 -20.96 -4.93
CA GLN A 177 -4.18 -21.75 -4.26
C GLN A 177 -4.70 -22.66 -3.14
N SER A 178 -5.99 -22.53 -2.77
CA SER A 178 -6.71 -23.41 -1.82
C SER A 178 -6.18 -23.44 -0.37
N ILE A 179 -5.40 -22.46 0.07
CA ILE A 179 -4.70 -22.53 1.37
C ILE A 179 -4.93 -21.29 2.23
N ASN A 180 -5.12 -20.12 1.60
CA ASN A 180 -4.90 -18.85 2.29
C ASN A 180 -6.08 -18.34 3.12
N TYR A 181 -7.33 -18.75 2.80
CA TYR A 181 -8.54 -18.10 3.32
C TYR A 181 -9.51 -19.05 4.06
N ASN A 182 -9.14 -20.29 4.32
CA ASN A 182 -9.99 -21.27 5.04
C ASN A 182 -10.47 -20.79 6.41
N ALA A 183 -9.71 -19.87 7.05
CA ALA A 183 -10.13 -19.28 8.33
C ALA A 183 -11.42 -18.44 8.23
N TYR A 184 -11.81 -18.03 7.03
CA TYR A 184 -12.98 -17.21 6.77
C TYR A 184 -14.24 -18.00 6.38
N ASP A 185 -14.21 -19.34 6.23
CA ASP A 185 -15.32 -20.18 5.78
C ASP A 185 -16.63 -19.97 6.53
N LYS A 186 -16.55 -19.57 7.81
CA LYS A 186 -17.73 -19.28 8.64
C LYS A 186 -18.26 -17.85 8.53
N LEU A 187 -17.50 -16.95 7.89
CA LEU A 187 -17.78 -15.51 7.84
C LEU A 187 -18.00 -15.02 6.41
N CYS A 188 -17.39 -15.70 5.46
CA CYS A 188 -17.38 -15.34 4.05
C CYS A 188 -17.70 -16.60 3.20
N GLU A 189 -18.08 -16.39 1.96
CA GLU A 189 -18.15 -17.45 0.97
C GLU A 189 -16.76 -17.67 0.36
N VAL A 190 -16.07 -18.76 0.72
CA VAL A 190 -14.74 -19.10 0.20
C VAL A 190 -14.88 -20.20 -0.84
N VAL A 191 -14.37 -19.98 -2.05
CA VAL A 191 -14.37 -20.92 -3.17
C VAL A 191 -12.91 -21.18 -3.56
N ASN A 192 -12.49 -22.43 -3.46
CA ASN A 192 -11.08 -22.83 -3.64
C ASN A 192 -10.89 -23.98 -4.63
N ASN A 193 -11.97 -24.42 -5.30
CA ASN A 193 -11.91 -25.38 -6.39
C ASN A 193 -11.97 -24.64 -7.73
N GLU A 194 -11.09 -24.98 -8.65
CA GLU A 194 -10.96 -24.31 -9.95
C GLU A 194 -12.27 -24.22 -10.73
N GLN A 195 -12.99 -25.35 -10.88
CA GLN A 195 -14.24 -25.38 -11.61
C GLN A 195 -15.34 -24.59 -10.90
N GLU A 196 -15.33 -24.60 -9.57
CA GLU A 196 -16.29 -23.82 -8.77
C GLU A 196 -15.99 -22.32 -8.85
N ILE A 197 -14.72 -21.92 -8.92
CA ILE A 197 -14.30 -20.53 -9.13
C ILE A 197 -14.85 -20.00 -10.46
N ILE A 198 -14.65 -20.76 -11.54
CA ILE A 198 -15.17 -20.41 -12.88
C ILE A 198 -16.69 -20.25 -12.84
N ASN A 199 -17.39 -21.23 -12.26
CA ASN A 199 -18.85 -21.18 -12.13
C ASN A 199 -19.31 -20.00 -11.26
N LYS A 200 -18.57 -19.68 -10.19
CA LYS A 200 -18.88 -18.54 -9.31
C LYS A 200 -18.74 -17.20 -10.02
N ILE A 201 -17.74 -17.00 -10.86
CA ILE A 201 -17.59 -15.78 -11.66
C ILE A 201 -18.82 -15.60 -12.58
N LYS A 202 -19.24 -16.67 -13.27
CA LYS A 202 -20.44 -16.66 -14.12
C LYS A 202 -21.73 -16.40 -13.31
N GLU A 203 -21.82 -16.99 -12.11
CA GLU A 203 -22.95 -16.74 -11.18
C GLU A 203 -22.99 -15.26 -10.76
N ILE A 204 -21.86 -14.64 -10.44
CA ILE A 204 -21.82 -13.24 -10.02
C ILE A 204 -22.27 -12.32 -11.15
N ARG A 205 -21.91 -12.63 -12.40
CA ARG A 205 -22.43 -11.90 -13.56
C ARG A 205 -23.97 -12.00 -13.63
N HIS A 206 -24.52 -13.19 -13.41
CA HIS A 206 -25.97 -13.37 -13.38
C HIS A 206 -26.63 -12.63 -12.20
N ILE A 207 -26.01 -12.66 -11.02
CA ILE A 207 -26.44 -11.89 -9.85
C ILE A 207 -26.47 -10.38 -10.18
N PHE A 208 -25.50 -9.85 -10.92
CA PHE A 208 -25.52 -8.46 -11.36
C PHE A 208 -26.77 -8.16 -12.20
N GLU A 209 -27.12 -9.01 -13.16
CA GLU A 209 -28.31 -8.85 -13.99
C GLU A 209 -29.61 -8.89 -13.16
N GLU A 210 -29.68 -9.75 -12.15
CA GLU A 210 -30.81 -9.81 -11.21
C GLU A 210 -30.90 -8.57 -10.34
N LYS A 211 -29.76 -8.06 -9.85
CA LYS A 211 -29.71 -6.82 -9.06
C LYS A 211 -30.20 -5.62 -9.87
N VAL A 212 -29.85 -5.53 -11.16
CA VAL A 212 -30.36 -4.50 -12.06
C VAL A 212 -31.88 -4.60 -12.19
N LYS A 213 -32.45 -5.81 -12.41
CA LYS A 213 -33.90 -6.04 -12.54
C LYS A 213 -34.67 -5.67 -11.28
N ASN A 214 -34.09 -5.97 -10.11
CA ASN A 214 -34.74 -5.81 -8.81
C ASN A 214 -34.37 -4.49 -8.11
N ASN A 215 -33.54 -3.66 -8.72
CA ASN A 215 -32.93 -2.46 -8.12
C ASN A 215 -32.31 -2.74 -6.74
N ASP A 216 -31.62 -3.89 -6.62
CA ASP A 216 -30.98 -4.32 -5.37
C ASP A 216 -29.60 -3.66 -5.22
N GLN A 217 -29.43 -2.84 -4.18
CA GLN A 217 -28.19 -2.12 -3.87
C GLN A 217 -27.38 -2.82 -2.77
N SER A 218 -27.65 -4.08 -2.44
CA SER A 218 -26.82 -4.83 -1.49
C SER A 218 -25.38 -4.94 -2.00
N ARG A 219 -24.41 -4.73 -1.09
CA ARG A 219 -22.99 -4.72 -1.47
C ARG A 219 -22.42 -6.14 -1.54
N ILE A 220 -21.67 -6.39 -2.62
CA ILE A 220 -20.88 -7.61 -2.81
C ILE A 220 -19.43 -7.19 -3.07
N ILE A 221 -18.48 -7.77 -2.34
CA ILE A 221 -17.06 -7.61 -2.60
C ILE A 221 -16.48 -8.97 -2.96
N LEU A 222 -15.95 -9.03 -4.18
CA LEU A 222 -15.31 -10.22 -4.74
C LEU A 222 -13.80 -10.09 -4.61
N PHE A 223 -13.19 -10.96 -3.80
CA PHE A 223 -11.76 -11.12 -3.74
C PHE A 223 -11.30 -12.21 -4.71
N ILE A 224 -10.31 -11.90 -5.56
CA ILE A 224 -9.74 -12.85 -6.52
C ILE A 224 -8.24 -12.91 -6.26
N ASP A 225 -7.77 -13.99 -5.62
CA ASP A 225 -6.34 -14.18 -5.38
C ASP A 225 -5.71 -14.88 -6.58
N GLU A 226 -4.64 -14.27 -7.12
CA GLU A 226 -3.91 -14.68 -8.33
C GLU A 226 -4.83 -14.81 -9.58
N ILE A 227 -5.41 -13.68 -10.00
CA ILE A 227 -6.33 -13.62 -11.16
C ILE A 227 -5.74 -14.21 -12.45
N TYR A 228 -4.42 -14.09 -12.65
CA TYR A 228 -3.75 -14.65 -13.82
C TYR A 228 -3.94 -16.15 -13.91
N GLU A 229 -3.77 -16.89 -12.82
CA GLU A 229 -3.95 -18.35 -12.81
C GLU A 229 -5.38 -18.74 -13.19
N ILE A 230 -6.38 -17.98 -12.77
CA ILE A 230 -7.78 -18.24 -13.10
C ILE A 230 -8.04 -18.03 -14.60
N ILE A 231 -7.56 -16.92 -15.16
CA ILE A 231 -7.73 -16.61 -16.60
C ILE A 231 -6.96 -17.60 -17.48
N LYS A 232 -5.77 -18.00 -17.07
CA LYS A 232 -4.94 -18.97 -17.77
C LYS A 232 -5.61 -20.35 -17.86
N ASN A 233 -6.31 -20.76 -16.81
CA ASN A 233 -7.01 -22.03 -16.76
C ASN A 233 -8.29 -22.04 -17.60
N ASP A 234 -9.04 -20.92 -17.61
CA ASP A 234 -10.20 -20.75 -18.49
C ASP A 234 -10.33 -19.31 -18.97
N ILE A 235 -9.90 -19.07 -20.21
CA ILE A 235 -9.96 -17.73 -20.82
C ILE A 235 -11.40 -17.19 -20.96
N SER A 236 -12.44 -18.05 -20.93
CA SER A 236 -13.82 -17.61 -21.07
C SER A 236 -14.28 -16.72 -19.92
N VAL A 237 -13.67 -16.82 -18.74
CA VAL A 237 -14.00 -15.97 -17.59
C VAL A 237 -13.48 -14.55 -17.72
N LYS A 238 -12.53 -14.31 -18.62
CA LYS A 238 -11.96 -12.98 -18.88
C LYS A 238 -13.04 -11.95 -19.27
N ASP A 239 -13.98 -12.36 -20.12
CA ASP A 239 -15.09 -11.49 -20.54
C ASP A 239 -16.04 -11.18 -19.40
N ASP A 240 -16.33 -12.18 -18.54
CA ASP A 240 -17.19 -11.99 -17.37
C ASP A 240 -16.54 -11.07 -16.34
N ILE A 241 -15.24 -11.24 -16.08
CA ILE A 241 -14.46 -10.37 -15.19
C ILE A 241 -14.42 -8.93 -15.76
N ASN A 242 -14.14 -8.79 -17.05
CA ASN A 242 -14.11 -7.48 -17.70
C ASN A 242 -15.44 -6.75 -17.58
N TYR A 243 -16.53 -7.47 -17.85
CA TYR A 243 -17.87 -6.93 -17.72
C TYR A 243 -18.14 -6.43 -16.28
N LEU A 244 -17.83 -7.25 -15.28
CA LEU A 244 -18.03 -6.88 -13.87
C LEU A 244 -17.14 -5.71 -13.43
N LEU A 245 -15.92 -5.61 -13.95
CA LEU A 245 -15.03 -4.46 -13.68
C LEU A 245 -15.61 -3.15 -14.23
N GLU A 246 -16.26 -3.19 -15.40
CA GLU A 246 -16.82 -2.00 -16.05
C GLU A 246 -18.14 -1.54 -15.40
N VAL A 247 -19.03 -2.46 -15.12
CA VAL A 247 -20.40 -2.09 -14.70
C VAL A 247 -20.76 -2.52 -13.28
N GLY A 248 -20.02 -3.44 -12.66
CA GLY A 248 -20.34 -4.04 -11.36
C GLY A 248 -20.59 -3.01 -10.25
N ALA A 249 -19.75 -1.98 -10.18
CA ALA A 249 -19.85 -0.93 -9.19
C ALA A 249 -21.18 -0.15 -9.25
N THR A 250 -21.87 -0.12 -10.39
CA THR A 250 -23.19 0.52 -10.53
C THR A 250 -24.27 -0.18 -9.70
N MET A 251 -24.06 -1.45 -9.35
CA MET A 251 -24.90 -2.27 -8.49
C MET A 251 -24.18 -2.72 -7.21
N ASN A 252 -23.20 -1.96 -6.75
CA ASN A 252 -22.38 -2.24 -5.55
C ASN A 252 -21.70 -3.61 -5.58
N ILE A 253 -21.25 -4.07 -6.76
CA ILE A 253 -20.35 -5.22 -6.90
C ILE A 253 -18.95 -4.68 -7.18
N HIS A 254 -18.00 -4.93 -6.27
CA HIS A 254 -16.63 -4.45 -6.32
C HIS A 254 -15.65 -5.62 -6.37
N ILE A 255 -14.58 -5.48 -7.14
CA ILE A 255 -13.56 -6.52 -7.30
C ILE A 255 -12.24 -6.05 -6.71
N ILE A 256 -11.67 -6.87 -5.83
CA ILE A 256 -10.33 -6.71 -5.28
C ILE A 256 -9.53 -7.93 -5.71
N MET A 257 -8.52 -7.74 -6.56
CA MET A 257 -7.79 -8.83 -7.18
C MET A 257 -6.28 -8.69 -6.99
N SER A 258 -5.59 -9.83 -7.00
CA SER A 258 -4.13 -9.88 -6.95
C SER A 258 -3.53 -10.60 -8.14
N THR A 259 -2.27 -10.30 -8.45
CA THR A 259 -1.46 -11.06 -9.39
C THR A 259 0.04 -10.87 -9.11
N ASP A 260 0.84 -11.88 -9.42
CA ASP A 260 2.30 -11.79 -9.48
C ASP A 260 2.84 -11.62 -10.91
N SER A 261 2.00 -11.85 -11.92
CA SER A 261 2.34 -11.87 -13.35
C SER A 261 1.96 -10.57 -14.03
N VAL A 262 2.72 -9.48 -13.77
CA VAL A 262 2.43 -8.12 -14.30
C VAL A 262 2.76 -7.93 -15.78
N LEU A 263 3.57 -8.80 -16.37
CA LEU A 263 4.06 -8.65 -17.76
C LEU A 263 3.30 -9.55 -18.75
N ASP A 264 2.31 -10.29 -18.29
CA ASP A 264 1.56 -11.20 -19.15
C ASP A 264 0.50 -10.45 -19.98
N GLU A 265 0.45 -10.75 -21.28
CA GLU A 265 -0.48 -10.10 -22.22
C GLU A 265 -1.94 -10.35 -21.86
N ASP A 266 -2.25 -11.48 -21.23
CA ASP A 266 -3.62 -11.85 -20.87
C ASP A 266 -4.22 -10.98 -19.75
N ILE A 267 -3.38 -10.33 -18.95
CA ILE A 267 -3.80 -9.43 -17.86
C ILE A 267 -3.35 -7.98 -18.02
N ASN A 268 -2.46 -7.67 -18.97
CA ASN A 268 -1.95 -6.31 -19.19
C ASN A 268 -3.06 -5.27 -19.36
N TYR A 269 -4.17 -5.64 -19.99
CA TYR A 269 -5.31 -4.75 -20.16
C TYR A 269 -5.90 -4.22 -18.84
N LEU A 270 -5.70 -4.92 -17.72
CA LEU A 270 -6.16 -4.48 -16.40
C LEU A 270 -5.42 -3.22 -15.93
N PHE A 271 -4.19 -3.02 -16.41
CA PHE A 271 -3.38 -1.84 -16.05
C PHE A 271 -3.83 -0.57 -16.79
N ASP A 272 -4.55 -0.72 -17.90
CA ASP A 272 -5.03 0.40 -18.70
C ASP A 272 -6.45 0.85 -18.34
N LYS A 273 -7.15 0.11 -17.45
CA LYS A 273 -8.51 0.47 -17.03
C LYS A 273 -8.51 1.58 -15.98
N ASP A 274 -9.29 2.64 -16.23
CA ASP A 274 -9.45 3.78 -15.32
C ASP A 274 -10.27 3.46 -14.06
N ASP A 275 -11.17 2.48 -14.13
CA ASP A 275 -12.04 2.04 -13.04
C ASP A 275 -11.36 1.07 -12.06
N ILE A 276 -10.03 0.95 -12.12
CA ILE A 276 -9.23 0.07 -11.26
C ILE A 276 -8.12 0.90 -10.60
N SER A 277 -8.17 1.01 -9.28
CA SER A 277 -7.03 1.50 -8.48
C SER A 277 -5.94 0.43 -8.42
N LYS A 278 -4.68 0.85 -8.55
CA LYS A 278 -3.54 -0.06 -8.70
C LYS A 278 -2.57 0.14 -7.54
N LEU A 279 -2.24 -0.95 -6.86
CA LEU A 279 -1.26 -0.99 -5.79
C LEU A 279 -0.17 -2.03 -6.12
N SER A 280 1.05 -1.57 -6.28
CA SER A 280 2.18 -2.44 -6.59
C SER A 280 3.12 -2.56 -5.40
N PHE A 281 3.43 -3.78 -5.01
CA PHE A 281 4.45 -4.07 -4.01
C PHE A 281 5.81 -4.28 -4.69
N TYR A 282 6.81 -3.57 -4.20
CA TYR A 282 8.20 -3.71 -4.64
C TYR A 282 9.09 -4.11 -3.47
N LEU A 283 10.00 -5.07 -3.71
CA LEU A 283 11.09 -5.33 -2.79
C LEU A 283 12.12 -4.21 -2.94
N THR A 284 12.24 -3.36 -1.93
CA THR A 284 13.44 -2.55 -1.80
C THR A 284 14.57 -3.47 -1.36
N THR A 285 15.47 -3.83 -2.27
CA THR A 285 16.66 -4.62 -1.96
C THR A 285 17.55 -3.80 -1.03
N ARG A 286 17.50 -4.11 0.27
CA ARG A 286 18.57 -3.76 1.19
C ARG A 286 19.73 -4.73 0.91
N ARG A 287 20.90 -4.23 0.57
CA ARG A 287 22.12 -4.99 0.81
C ARG A 287 22.26 -5.10 2.32
N GLU A 288 21.94 -6.27 2.86
CA GLU A 288 22.38 -6.64 4.20
C GLU A 288 23.90 -6.70 4.14
N TYR A 289 24.58 -5.80 4.85
CA TYR A 289 25.98 -5.96 5.14
C TYR A 289 26.06 -7.01 6.26
N ASN A 290 26.58 -8.19 5.93
CA ASN A 290 27.11 -9.16 6.88
C ASN A 290 28.37 -8.62 7.55
#